data_8750042e7fd8f6de19ead086e9a31587
#
_entry.id   8750042e7fd8f6de19ead086e9a31587
#
_cell.length_a   1.000
_cell.length_b   1.000
_cell.length_c   1.000
_cell.angle_alpha   90.00
_cell.angle_beta   90.00
_cell.angle_gamma   90.00
#
_symmetry.space_group_name_H-M   'P 1'
#
loop_
_entity.id
_entity.type
_entity.pdbx_description
1 polymer ?
#
loop_
_entity_poly.entity_id
_entity_poly.type
_entity_poly.pdbx_seq_one_letter_code
_entity_poly.pdbx_strand_id
1 'polypeptide(L)'
;MPCISPPLTLQVYQSIKTNLHSKDDLPMANRTLPRLLQAPAVLMLLVWMLVPLGMTLFFSFIRYVLNSLRRPEWTTPSIENWRGLGNYKYVLEAKDFWFAIQNSVFIVVSILIFTVVFGLLIAVLVNRSFPGRGIVRVLLISPFFVMPAVNAVLWINMILDPVLGLNGLAVAGINDLVVGLREFPLIGQFFSMWPELKPISFRATQTSAYAVIMMVTWQWTPFAVLIFMTSLQSEDESQKEAAMLDGASAWSQFINLTVPHLARPIAIVVMIQSIFHLSLYAEIEIVSRGNGNKNLPYLIGEFTSNNIGAASATGIFAVILANIIAIFLLRMVGKSLMN
;
A
#
# COMPACT_ATOMS: atom_id res chain seq x y z
N MET A 1 79.98 7.66 -9.93
CA MET A 1 78.58 8.17 -9.88
C MET A 1 77.84 7.23 -8.94
N PRO A 2 77.34 7.69 -7.79
CA PRO A 2 76.57 6.82 -6.87
C PRO A 2 75.13 6.72 -7.36
N CYS A 3 74.59 5.49 -7.46
CA CYS A 3 73.20 5.22 -7.69
C CYS A 3 72.36 5.76 -6.55
N ILE A 4 71.54 6.79 -6.83
CA ILE A 4 70.56 7.32 -5.89
C ILE A 4 69.40 6.33 -5.82
N SER A 5 69.21 5.66 -4.66
CA SER A 5 68.03 4.83 -4.42
C SER A 5 66.77 5.68 -4.42
N PRO A 6 65.64 5.23 -5.03
CA PRO A 6 64.42 6.01 -5.06
C PRO A 6 63.86 6.22 -3.65
N PRO A 7 63.21 7.37 -3.41
CA PRO A 7 62.72 7.71 -2.06
C PRO A 7 61.64 6.68 -1.61
N LEU A 8 61.70 6.36 -0.31
CA LEU A 8 60.85 5.35 0.41
C LEU A 8 59.35 5.47 0.04
N THR A 9 58.87 6.68 -0.25
CA THR A 9 57.48 6.95 -0.68
C THR A 9 57.11 6.30 -2.01
N LEU A 10 58.07 6.24 -2.95
CA LEU A 10 57.86 5.59 -4.27
C LEU A 10 57.86 4.06 -4.16
N GLN A 11 58.67 3.48 -3.24
CA GLN A 11 58.67 2.03 -2.99
C GLN A 11 57.39 1.57 -2.31
N VAL A 12 56.88 2.35 -1.34
CA VAL A 12 55.58 2.07 -0.70
C VAL A 12 54.41 2.20 -1.69
N TYR A 13 54.43 3.24 -2.56
CA TYR A 13 53.39 3.41 -3.55
C TYR A 13 53.39 2.26 -4.59
N GLN A 14 54.58 1.81 -5.02
CA GLN A 14 54.69 0.67 -5.94
C GLN A 14 54.28 -0.65 -5.28
N SER A 15 54.63 -0.85 -3.99
CA SER A 15 54.17 -2.03 -3.22
C SER A 15 52.65 -2.06 -3.02
N ILE A 16 52.02 -0.92 -2.78
CA ILE A 16 50.56 -0.79 -2.71
C ILE A 16 49.92 -1.05 -4.07
N LYS A 17 50.49 -0.53 -5.14
CA LYS A 17 49.96 -0.72 -6.52
C LYS A 17 50.09 -2.17 -7.00
N THR A 18 51.20 -2.88 -6.67
CA THR A 18 51.35 -4.32 -6.95
C THR A 18 50.42 -5.17 -6.12
N ASN A 19 50.18 -4.83 -4.86
CA ASN A 19 49.19 -5.53 -3.99
C ASN A 19 47.73 -5.27 -4.41
N LEU A 20 47.41 -4.14 -5.04
CA LEU A 20 46.09 -3.85 -5.58
C LEU A 20 45.83 -4.62 -6.88
N HIS A 21 46.84 -4.81 -7.73
CA HIS A 21 46.76 -5.62 -8.96
C HIS A 21 46.69 -7.14 -8.66
N SER A 22 47.28 -7.59 -7.56
CA SER A 22 47.18 -8.97 -7.09
C SER A 22 45.78 -9.35 -6.53
N LYS A 23 44.89 -8.38 -6.32
CA LYS A 23 43.48 -8.65 -5.95
C LYS A 23 42.63 -9.09 -7.13
N ASP A 24 43.06 -8.86 -8.36
CA ASP A 24 42.35 -9.32 -9.56
C ASP A 24 42.59 -10.80 -9.85
N ASP A 25 43.57 -11.43 -9.19
CA ASP A 25 43.86 -12.87 -9.26
C ASP A 25 43.22 -13.69 -8.12
N LEU A 26 42.24 -13.13 -7.40
CA LEU A 26 41.41 -13.95 -6.52
C LEU A 26 40.71 -15.00 -7.42
N PRO A 27 40.92 -16.30 -7.19
CA PRO A 27 40.28 -17.35 -7.94
C PRO A 27 38.80 -17.06 -7.93
N MET A 28 38.16 -16.99 -9.12
CA MET A 28 36.72 -16.69 -9.27
C MET A 28 36.00 -17.41 -8.18
N ALA A 29 35.60 -16.66 -7.15
CA ALA A 29 35.02 -17.19 -5.92
C ALA A 29 33.97 -18.19 -6.35
N ASN A 30 34.15 -19.44 -5.96
CA ASN A 30 33.41 -20.56 -6.46
C ASN A 30 31.92 -20.28 -6.31
N ARG A 31 31.28 -19.71 -7.35
CA ARG A 31 29.88 -19.25 -7.33
C ARG A 31 28.89 -20.38 -7.05
N THR A 32 29.42 -21.61 -7.04
CA THR A 32 28.65 -22.82 -6.72
C THR A 32 28.36 -22.93 -5.23
N LEU A 33 29.30 -22.59 -4.36
CA LEU A 33 29.12 -22.71 -2.90
C LEU A 33 27.98 -21.78 -2.37
N PRO A 34 27.94 -20.46 -2.68
CA PRO A 34 26.81 -19.62 -2.30
C PRO A 34 25.48 -20.11 -2.88
N ARG A 35 25.46 -20.60 -4.12
CA ARG A 35 24.24 -21.14 -4.74
C ARG A 35 23.77 -22.42 -4.04
N LEU A 36 24.69 -23.30 -3.68
CA LEU A 36 24.37 -24.55 -2.96
C LEU A 36 23.82 -24.26 -1.57
N LEU A 37 24.39 -23.29 -0.86
CA LEU A 37 23.92 -22.87 0.46
C LEU A 37 22.54 -22.19 0.41
N GLN A 38 22.21 -21.48 -0.66
CA GLN A 38 20.91 -20.85 -0.88
C GLN A 38 19.86 -21.83 -1.44
N ALA A 39 20.27 -22.92 -2.08
CA ALA A 39 19.39 -23.87 -2.76
C ALA A 39 18.25 -24.40 -1.86
N PRO A 40 18.46 -24.82 -0.60
CA PRO A 40 17.38 -25.29 0.26
C PRO A 40 16.32 -24.23 0.52
N ALA A 41 16.73 -22.98 0.79
CA ALA A 41 15.81 -21.88 1.03
C ALA A 41 15.01 -21.51 -0.23
N VAL A 42 15.68 -21.44 -1.39
CA VAL A 42 15.03 -21.17 -2.68
C VAL A 42 14.05 -22.27 -3.04
N LEU A 43 14.44 -23.55 -2.84
CA LEU A 43 13.58 -24.70 -3.14
C LEU A 43 12.33 -24.71 -2.24
N MET A 44 12.47 -24.45 -0.94
CA MET A 44 11.34 -24.33 -0.03
C MET A 44 10.40 -23.19 -0.44
N LEU A 45 10.92 -22.01 -0.79
CA LEU A 45 10.13 -20.89 -1.28
C LEU A 45 9.39 -21.23 -2.58
N LEU A 46 10.05 -21.89 -3.53
CA LEU A 46 9.42 -22.32 -4.79
C LEU A 46 8.28 -23.30 -4.53
N VAL A 47 8.48 -24.31 -3.69
CA VAL A 47 7.43 -25.28 -3.32
C VAL A 47 6.26 -24.55 -2.67
N TRP A 48 6.53 -23.66 -1.70
CA TRP A 48 5.50 -22.88 -0.99
C TRP A 48 4.71 -21.95 -1.91
N MET A 49 5.30 -21.43 -2.97
CA MET A 49 4.63 -20.57 -3.94
C MET A 49 3.92 -21.34 -5.05
N LEU A 50 4.61 -22.32 -5.65
CA LEU A 50 4.12 -22.98 -6.86
C LEU A 50 3.03 -24.02 -6.57
N VAL A 51 3.10 -24.72 -5.43
CA VAL A 51 2.10 -25.74 -5.10
C VAL A 51 0.72 -25.12 -4.87
N PRO A 52 0.53 -24.09 -3.99
CA PRO A 52 -0.76 -23.47 -3.84
C PRO A 52 -1.28 -22.79 -5.11
N LEU A 53 -0.38 -22.17 -5.90
CA LEU A 53 -0.75 -21.57 -7.18
C LEU A 53 -1.24 -22.64 -8.18
N GLY A 54 -0.53 -23.77 -8.28
CA GLY A 54 -0.93 -24.90 -9.10
C GLY A 54 -2.27 -25.52 -8.66
N MET A 55 -2.48 -25.65 -7.35
CA MET A 55 -3.78 -26.09 -6.80
C MET A 55 -4.89 -25.12 -7.13
N THR A 56 -4.68 -23.81 -6.99
CA THR A 56 -5.66 -22.78 -7.34
C THR A 56 -6.00 -22.87 -8.83
N LEU A 57 -4.97 -23.01 -9.69
CA LEU A 57 -5.20 -23.18 -11.12
C LEU A 57 -5.97 -24.47 -11.42
N PHE A 58 -5.66 -25.58 -10.79
CA PHE A 58 -6.38 -26.86 -10.95
C PHE A 58 -7.85 -26.71 -10.50
N PHE A 59 -8.10 -26.15 -9.31
CA PHE A 59 -9.46 -25.98 -8.80
C PHE A 59 -10.31 -25.03 -9.66
N SER A 60 -9.68 -24.08 -10.36
CA SER A 60 -10.41 -23.18 -11.25
C SER A 60 -11.07 -23.88 -12.44
N PHE A 61 -10.59 -25.07 -12.80
CA PHE A 61 -11.14 -25.87 -13.92
C PHE A 61 -12.10 -26.97 -13.51
N ILE A 62 -12.26 -27.23 -12.21
CA ILE A 62 -13.13 -28.30 -11.72
C ILE A 62 -14.37 -27.75 -10.99
N ARG A 63 -15.42 -28.58 -10.90
CA ARG A 63 -16.54 -28.33 -10.00
C ARG A 63 -16.16 -28.75 -8.61
N TYR A 64 -15.87 -27.78 -7.75
CA TYR A 64 -15.52 -28.03 -6.35
C TYR A 64 -16.37 -27.13 -5.45
N VAL A 65 -17.36 -27.74 -4.77
CA VAL A 65 -18.38 -27.06 -3.94
C VAL A 65 -18.41 -27.71 -2.57
N LEU A 66 -18.14 -26.96 -1.51
CA LEU A 66 -17.96 -27.49 -0.16
C LEU A 66 -19.22 -28.14 0.42
N ASN A 67 -20.41 -27.64 0.08
CA ASN A 67 -21.65 -28.08 0.69
C ASN A 67 -22.72 -28.36 -0.38
N SER A 68 -22.56 -29.47 -1.10
CA SER A 68 -23.53 -29.91 -2.11
C SER A 68 -24.26 -31.16 -1.65
N LEU A 69 -25.43 -30.99 -1.02
CA LEU A 69 -26.29 -32.10 -0.63
C LEU A 69 -26.87 -32.87 -1.83
N ARG A 70 -27.02 -32.19 -2.99
CA ARG A 70 -27.55 -32.79 -4.22
C ARG A 70 -26.52 -33.51 -5.06
N ARG A 71 -25.23 -33.16 -4.91
CA ARG A 71 -24.13 -33.65 -5.71
C ARG A 71 -22.89 -33.86 -4.82
N PRO A 72 -22.90 -34.92 -3.97
CA PRO A 72 -21.80 -35.18 -3.06
C PRO A 72 -20.44 -35.39 -3.78
N GLU A 73 -20.47 -35.85 -5.04
CA GLU A 73 -19.27 -36.01 -5.87
C GLU A 73 -18.54 -34.69 -6.12
N TRP A 74 -19.19 -33.54 -6.01
CA TRP A 74 -18.57 -32.23 -6.17
C TRP A 74 -17.89 -31.69 -4.91
N THR A 75 -18.03 -32.39 -3.79
CA THR A 75 -17.36 -32.01 -2.52
C THR A 75 -15.93 -32.48 -2.44
N THR A 76 -15.48 -33.29 -3.40
CA THR A 76 -14.10 -33.76 -3.50
C THR A 76 -13.44 -33.21 -4.77
N PRO A 77 -12.19 -32.70 -4.68
CA PRO A 77 -11.46 -32.26 -5.85
C PRO A 77 -11.01 -33.47 -6.68
N SER A 78 -11.71 -33.72 -7.80
CA SER A 78 -11.41 -34.82 -8.72
C SER A 78 -11.38 -34.35 -10.15
N ILE A 79 -10.56 -34.99 -10.99
CA ILE A 79 -10.51 -34.78 -12.44
C ILE A 79 -11.84 -35.15 -13.10
N GLU A 80 -12.60 -36.09 -12.51
CA GLU A 80 -13.94 -36.44 -12.99
C GLU A 80 -14.92 -35.28 -12.95
N ASN A 81 -14.67 -34.30 -12.08
CA ASN A 81 -15.46 -33.08 -11.93
C ASN A 81 -14.99 -31.95 -12.88
N TRP A 82 -14.26 -32.28 -13.94
CA TRP A 82 -13.75 -31.29 -14.88
C TRP A 82 -14.86 -30.47 -15.53
N ARG A 83 -14.74 -29.14 -15.43
CA ARG A 83 -15.70 -28.17 -15.95
C ARG A 83 -15.13 -27.29 -17.08
N GLY A 84 -13.84 -27.39 -17.34
CA GLY A 84 -13.15 -26.50 -18.25
C GLY A 84 -13.28 -25.03 -17.81
N LEU A 85 -13.65 -24.15 -18.74
CA LEU A 85 -13.80 -22.72 -18.45
C LEU A 85 -15.15 -22.34 -17.80
N GLY A 86 -15.95 -23.30 -17.37
CA GLY A 86 -17.28 -23.03 -16.80
C GLY A 86 -17.29 -22.21 -15.53
N ASN A 87 -16.25 -22.28 -14.69
CA ASN A 87 -16.12 -21.41 -13.53
C ASN A 87 -15.77 -19.98 -13.93
N TYR A 88 -14.91 -19.80 -14.91
CA TYR A 88 -14.56 -18.49 -15.45
C TYR A 88 -15.76 -17.80 -16.07
N LYS A 89 -16.56 -18.54 -16.87
CA LYS A 89 -17.82 -18.02 -17.43
C LYS A 89 -18.77 -17.59 -16.31
N TYR A 90 -18.97 -18.42 -15.29
CA TYR A 90 -19.82 -18.11 -14.14
C TYR A 90 -19.37 -16.82 -13.43
N VAL A 91 -18.07 -16.65 -13.20
CA VAL A 91 -17.51 -15.46 -12.56
C VAL A 91 -17.70 -14.22 -13.43
N LEU A 92 -17.43 -14.30 -14.73
CA LEU A 92 -17.57 -13.18 -15.66
C LEU A 92 -19.03 -12.72 -15.86
N GLU A 93 -20.01 -13.63 -15.71
CA GLU A 93 -21.44 -13.33 -15.76
C GLU A 93 -21.97 -12.74 -14.44
N ALA A 94 -21.23 -12.90 -13.33
CA ALA A 94 -21.62 -12.36 -12.04
C ALA A 94 -21.43 -10.84 -11.98
N LYS A 95 -22.50 -10.10 -11.68
CA LYS A 95 -22.43 -8.63 -11.50
C LYS A 95 -21.48 -8.22 -10.40
N ASP A 96 -21.41 -9.00 -9.33
CA ASP A 96 -20.54 -8.78 -8.17
C ASP A 96 -19.05 -8.80 -8.55
N PHE A 97 -18.67 -9.57 -9.57
CA PHE A 97 -17.29 -9.60 -10.05
C PHE A 97 -16.85 -8.27 -10.64
N TRP A 98 -17.65 -7.67 -11.50
CA TRP A 98 -17.33 -6.38 -12.11
C TRP A 98 -17.36 -5.25 -11.09
N PHE A 99 -18.32 -5.29 -10.18
CA PHE A 99 -18.36 -4.37 -9.04
C PHE A 99 -17.11 -4.50 -8.17
N ALA A 100 -16.69 -5.73 -7.86
CA ALA A 100 -15.49 -5.98 -7.04
C ALA A 100 -14.21 -5.48 -7.73
N ILE A 101 -14.09 -5.64 -9.07
CA ILE A 101 -12.94 -5.08 -9.82
C ILE A 101 -12.93 -3.55 -9.73
N GLN A 102 -14.05 -2.90 -10.06
CA GLN A 102 -14.14 -1.43 -10.04
C GLN A 102 -13.84 -0.89 -8.65
N ASN A 103 -14.40 -1.51 -7.62
CA ASN A 103 -14.22 -1.10 -6.25
C ASN A 103 -12.80 -1.38 -5.73
N SER A 104 -12.17 -2.51 -6.13
CA SER A 104 -10.75 -2.76 -5.85
C SER A 104 -9.87 -1.64 -6.38
N VAL A 105 -10.07 -1.26 -7.64
CA VAL A 105 -9.29 -0.19 -8.28
C VAL A 105 -9.57 1.15 -7.61
N PHE A 106 -10.85 1.47 -7.35
CA PHE A 106 -11.25 2.72 -6.69
C PHE A 106 -10.63 2.86 -5.31
N ILE A 107 -10.73 1.85 -4.46
CA ILE A 107 -10.18 1.86 -3.09
C ILE A 107 -8.67 2.00 -3.14
N VAL A 108 -7.98 1.17 -3.93
CA VAL A 108 -6.51 1.17 -4.01
C VAL A 108 -5.99 2.50 -4.52
N VAL A 109 -6.53 3.01 -5.64
CA VAL A 109 -6.08 4.29 -6.22
C VAL A 109 -6.33 5.44 -5.26
N SER A 110 -7.49 5.47 -4.59
CA SER A 110 -7.80 6.51 -3.60
C SER A 110 -6.83 6.48 -2.43
N ILE A 111 -6.55 5.30 -1.85
CA ILE A 111 -5.58 5.16 -0.76
C ILE A 111 -4.20 5.66 -1.20
N LEU A 112 -3.72 5.26 -2.39
CA LEU A 112 -2.41 5.66 -2.90
C LEU A 112 -2.31 7.19 -3.06
N ILE A 113 -3.32 7.82 -3.65
CA ILE A 113 -3.36 9.28 -3.83
C ILE A 113 -3.29 9.98 -2.46
N PHE A 114 -4.18 9.62 -1.54
CA PHE A 114 -4.21 10.26 -0.22
C PHE A 114 -2.94 9.98 0.60
N THR A 115 -2.41 8.77 0.55
CA THR A 115 -1.18 8.43 1.27
C THR A 115 0.03 9.19 0.72
N VAL A 116 0.15 9.34 -0.60
CA VAL A 116 1.23 10.13 -1.21
C VAL A 116 1.09 11.61 -0.84
N VAL A 117 -0.12 12.18 -0.95
CA VAL A 117 -0.37 13.59 -0.64
C VAL A 117 -0.11 13.88 0.84
N PHE A 118 -0.74 13.13 1.75
CA PHE A 118 -0.53 13.34 3.19
C PHE A 118 0.89 12.99 3.63
N GLY A 119 1.45 11.91 3.09
CA GLY A 119 2.83 11.51 3.33
C GLY A 119 3.81 12.59 2.96
N LEU A 120 3.65 13.22 1.79
CA LEU A 120 4.49 14.32 1.33
C LEU A 120 4.33 15.57 2.20
N LEU A 121 3.09 15.99 2.47
CA LEU A 121 2.81 17.16 3.30
C LEU A 121 3.42 16.99 4.70
N ILE A 122 3.21 15.85 5.35
CA ILE A 122 3.74 15.57 6.68
C ILE A 122 5.26 15.45 6.64
N ALA A 123 5.86 14.80 5.63
CA ALA A 123 7.31 14.67 5.51
C ALA A 123 7.98 16.04 5.40
N VAL A 124 7.45 16.97 4.59
CA VAL A 124 7.96 18.33 4.46
C VAL A 124 7.85 19.11 5.79
N LEU A 125 6.73 18.97 6.50
CA LEU A 125 6.53 19.64 7.80
C LEU A 125 7.50 19.11 8.86
N VAL A 126 7.65 17.79 8.98
CA VAL A 126 8.50 17.13 10.00
C VAL A 126 9.98 17.16 9.63
N ASN A 127 10.32 17.47 8.38
CA ASN A 127 11.72 17.66 7.97
C ASN A 127 12.32 18.95 8.54
N ARG A 128 11.51 19.94 8.91
CA ARG A 128 11.98 21.18 9.56
C ARG A 128 12.54 20.90 10.96
N SER A 129 13.44 21.77 11.42
CA SER A 129 13.99 21.74 12.77
C SER A 129 12.99 22.41 13.73
N PHE A 130 12.47 21.67 14.72
CA PHE A 130 11.62 22.19 15.79
C PHE A 130 11.82 21.38 17.07
N PRO A 131 11.54 21.95 18.26
CA PRO A 131 11.67 21.22 19.52
C PRO A 131 10.67 20.05 19.57
N GLY A 132 11.10 18.88 20.07
CA GLY A 132 10.23 17.70 20.15
C GLY A 132 10.12 16.87 18.86
N ARG A 133 10.83 17.22 17.78
CA ARG A 133 10.80 16.49 16.48
C ARG A 133 10.97 14.97 16.60
N GLY A 134 11.83 14.51 17.54
CA GLY A 134 12.04 13.08 17.77
C GLY A 134 10.77 12.38 18.27
N ILE A 135 10.07 12.97 19.22
CA ILE A 135 8.82 12.43 19.76
C ILE A 135 7.73 12.40 18.69
N VAL A 136 7.58 13.50 17.93
CA VAL A 136 6.60 13.58 16.82
C VAL A 136 6.85 12.49 15.78
N ARG A 137 8.09 12.21 15.42
CA ARG A 137 8.44 11.12 14.48
C ARG A 137 8.04 9.75 15.01
N VAL A 138 8.28 9.46 16.28
CA VAL A 138 7.90 8.19 16.90
C VAL A 138 6.38 8.03 16.92
N LEU A 139 5.65 9.08 17.31
CA LEU A 139 4.18 9.07 17.32
C LEU A 139 3.59 8.92 15.92
N LEU A 140 4.19 9.57 14.91
CA LEU A 140 3.77 9.43 13.51
C LEU A 140 3.92 8.03 12.96
N ILE A 141 4.91 7.27 13.44
CA ILE A 141 5.15 5.89 12.94
C ILE A 141 4.18 4.90 13.59
N SER A 142 3.64 5.20 14.77
CA SER A 142 2.84 4.25 15.56
C SER A 142 1.62 3.65 14.82
N PRO A 143 0.86 4.38 13.96
CA PRO A 143 -0.27 3.80 13.24
C PRO A 143 0.10 2.64 12.33
N PHE A 144 1.30 2.67 11.76
CA PHE A 144 1.77 1.63 10.83
C PHE A 144 1.91 0.25 11.49
N PHE A 145 2.14 0.20 12.80
CA PHE A 145 2.28 -1.04 13.54
C PHE A 145 0.96 -1.62 14.04
N VAL A 146 -0.16 -0.93 13.84
CA VAL A 146 -1.48 -1.44 14.22
C VAL A 146 -1.88 -2.55 13.25
N MET A 147 -2.31 -3.70 13.76
CA MET A 147 -2.83 -4.79 12.92
C MET A 147 -4.05 -4.32 12.11
N PRO A 148 -4.19 -4.71 10.82
CA PRO A 148 -5.29 -4.28 9.96
C PRO A 148 -6.68 -4.50 10.56
N ALA A 149 -6.94 -5.67 11.15
CA ALA A 149 -8.22 -5.96 11.79
C ALA A 149 -8.47 -5.06 13.01
N VAL A 150 -7.46 -4.81 13.84
CA VAL A 150 -7.57 -3.92 15.01
C VAL A 150 -7.82 -2.49 14.55
N ASN A 151 -7.11 -2.03 13.51
CA ASN A 151 -7.32 -0.73 12.88
C ASN A 151 -8.80 -0.58 12.45
N ALA A 152 -9.34 -1.55 11.73
CA ALA A 152 -10.73 -1.51 11.28
C ALA A 152 -11.73 -1.44 12.44
N VAL A 153 -11.52 -2.24 13.52
CA VAL A 153 -12.38 -2.22 14.72
C VAL A 153 -12.33 -0.87 15.42
N LEU A 154 -11.13 -0.29 15.61
CA LEU A 154 -10.95 1.02 16.25
C LEU A 154 -11.66 2.12 15.44
N TRP A 155 -11.43 2.16 14.13
CA TRP A 155 -12.03 3.19 13.29
C TRP A 155 -13.54 3.10 13.23
N ILE A 156 -14.10 1.90 13.01
CA ILE A 156 -15.54 1.76 12.79
C ILE A 156 -16.38 1.87 14.07
N ASN A 157 -15.82 1.52 15.23
CA ASN A 157 -16.55 1.56 16.51
C ASN A 157 -16.20 2.77 17.37
N MET A 158 -14.98 3.33 17.28
CA MET A 158 -14.57 4.42 18.17
C MET A 158 -14.52 5.77 17.43
N ILE A 159 -14.18 5.79 16.13
CA ILE A 159 -14.04 7.05 15.39
C ILE A 159 -15.29 7.33 14.56
N LEU A 160 -15.71 6.36 13.74
CA LEU A 160 -16.77 6.54 12.74
C LEU A 160 -18.16 6.12 13.20
N ASP A 161 -18.31 5.58 14.41
CA ASP A 161 -19.63 5.20 14.92
C ASP A 161 -20.53 6.45 15.06
N PRO A 162 -21.79 6.39 14.54
CA PRO A 162 -22.69 7.54 14.54
C PRO A 162 -23.30 7.88 15.90
N VAL A 163 -23.16 7.01 16.91
CA VAL A 163 -23.76 7.21 18.23
C VAL A 163 -22.68 7.40 19.30
N LEU A 164 -21.75 6.46 19.42
CA LEU A 164 -20.74 6.43 20.48
C LEU A 164 -19.36 6.90 20.02
N GLY A 165 -19.13 7.01 18.71
CA GLY A 165 -17.86 7.39 18.14
C GLY A 165 -17.66 8.91 18.09
N LEU A 166 -16.41 9.31 17.73
CA LEU A 166 -16.07 10.72 17.54
C LEU A 166 -16.96 11.41 16.49
N ASN A 167 -17.41 10.67 15.46
CA ASN A 167 -18.36 11.17 14.47
C ASN A 167 -19.69 11.58 15.10
N GLY A 168 -20.28 10.75 15.95
CA GLY A 168 -21.53 11.07 16.66
C GLY A 168 -21.36 12.23 17.63
N LEU A 169 -20.29 12.20 18.45
CA LEU A 169 -19.99 13.24 19.42
C LEU A 169 -19.71 14.61 18.75
N ALA A 170 -18.99 14.62 17.63
CA ALA A 170 -18.72 15.84 16.89
C ALA A 170 -20.00 16.48 16.32
N VAL A 171 -20.89 15.66 15.74
CA VAL A 171 -22.16 16.13 15.20
C VAL A 171 -23.08 16.62 16.32
N ALA A 172 -23.15 15.93 17.45
CA ALA A 172 -23.91 16.38 18.62
C ALA A 172 -23.37 17.72 19.13
N GLY A 173 -22.05 17.86 19.32
CA GLY A 173 -21.43 19.11 19.75
C GLY A 173 -21.66 20.29 18.80
N ILE A 174 -21.64 20.05 17.47
CA ILE A 174 -21.98 21.07 16.48
C ILE A 174 -23.47 21.48 16.60
N ASN A 175 -24.37 20.51 16.75
CA ASN A 175 -25.79 20.81 16.92
C ASN A 175 -26.03 21.60 18.20
N ASP A 176 -25.42 21.25 19.32
CA ASP A 176 -25.51 21.96 20.60
C ASP A 176 -25.00 23.42 20.46
N LEU A 177 -23.86 23.59 19.74
CA LEU A 177 -23.32 24.90 19.43
C LEU A 177 -24.31 25.73 18.60
N VAL A 178 -24.90 25.16 17.56
CA VAL A 178 -25.89 25.80 16.70
C VAL A 178 -27.15 26.20 17.52
N VAL A 179 -27.61 25.31 18.40
CA VAL A 179 -28.75 25.62 19.31
C VAL A 179 -28.40 26.78 20.22
N GLY A 180 -27.21 26.80 20.83
CA GLY A 180 -26.76 27.93 21.67
C GLY A 180 -26.67 29.25 20.88
N LEU A 181 -26.23 29.21 19.62
CA LEU A 181 -26.16 30.41 18.76
C LEU A 181 -27.52 30.93 18.34
N ARG A 182 -28.58 30.12 18.34
CA ARG A 182 -29.96 30.57 18.08
C ARG A 182 -30.51 31.50 19.14
N GLU A 183 -29.99 31.44 20.36
CA GLU A 183 -30.42 32.31 21.47
C GLU A 183 -29.89 33.75 21.37
N PHE A 184 -28.92 34.04 20.50
CA PHE A 184 -28.37 35.38 20.34
C PHE A 184 -29.22 36.26 19.43
N PRO A 185 -29.60 37.47 19.88
CA PRO A 185 -30.55 38.35 19.17
C PRO A 185 -30.14 38.75 17.76
N LEU A 186 -28.83 38.89 17.48
CA LEU A 186 -28.30 39.40 16.21
C LEU A 186 -28.09 38.30 15.15
N ILE A 187 -27.76 37.08 15.58
CA ILE A 187 -27.36 35.99 14.69
C ILE A 187 -28.31 34.78 14.77
N GLY A 188 -29.15 34.71 15.78
CA GLY A 188 -30.05 33.59 16.02
C GLY A 188 -30.99 33.28 14.86
N GLN A 189 -31.46 34.33 14.14
CA GLN A 189 -32.33 34.16 12.97
C GLN A 189 -31.60 33.45 11.83
N PHE A 190 -30.29 33.68 11.62
CA PHE A 190 -29.49 32.98 10.65
C PHE A 190 -29.35 31.48 11.01
N PHE A 191 -29.04 31.19 12.28
CA PHE A 191 -28.87 29.80 12.76
C PHE A 191 -30.19 29.07 12.94
N SER A 192 -31.35 29.76 13.03
CA SER A 192 -32.67 29.12 13.07
C SER A 192 -33.00 28.35 11.77
N MET A 193 -32.43 28.79 10.63
CA MET A 193 -32.60 28.14 9.35
C MET A 193 -31.62 26.95 9.13
N TRP A 194 -30.66 26.78 10.01
CA TRP A 194 -29.67 25.69 9.88
C TRP A 194 -30.30 24.35 10.28
N PRO A 195 -30.28 23.32 9.39
CA PRO A 195 -30.88 22.03 9.70
C PRO A 195 -30.06 21.33 10.76
N GLU A 196 -30.70 20.50 11.55
CA GLU A 196 -30.00 19.58 12.47
C GLU A 196 -29.16 18.60 11.66
N LEU A 197 -27.87 18.55 11.98
CA LEU A 197 -26.95 17.62 11.34
C LEU A 197 -27.16 16.21 11.87
N LYS A 198 -27.16 15.22 10.99
CA LYS A 198 -27.21 13.80 11.35
C LYS A 198 -25.85 13.16 11.14
N PRO A 199 -25.37 12.35 12.08
CA PRO A 199 -24.09 11.65 11.91
C PRO A 199 -24.17 10.65 10.75
N ILE A 200 -23.08 10.55 10.00
CA ILE A 200 -22.99 9.67 8.84
C ILE A 200 -22.72 8.23 9.32
N SER A 201 -23.51 7.27 8.84
CA SER A 201 -23.25 5.85 9.08
C SER A 201 -22.23 5.35 8.05
N PHE A 202 -21.03 5.09 8.48
CA PHE A 202 -19.95 4.55 7.63
C PHE A 202 -20.03 3.04 7.40
N ARG A 203 -21.04 2.34 7.98
CA ARG A 203 -21.37 0.95 7.64
C ARG A 203 -22.37 0.83 6.50
N ALA A 204 -22.96 1.95 6.07
CA ALA A 204 -23.93 1.96 4.97
C ALA A 204 -23.24 1.69 3.62
N THR A 205 -24.00 1.10 2.69
CA THR A 205 -23.53 0.73 1.34
C THR A 205 -22.82 1.88 0.60
N GLN A 206 -23.30 3.10 0.77
CA GLN A 206 -22.78 4.28 0.05
C GLN A 206 -21.49 4.86 0.65
N THR A 207 -21.21 4.58 1.91
CA THR A 207 -20.15 5.23 2.68
C THR A 207 -19.05 4.27 3.15
N SER A 208 -19.29 2.96 3.10
CA SER A 208 -18.38 1.96 3.63
C SER A 208 -17.00 1.93 2.92
N ALA A 209 -16.96 2.19 1.61
CA ALA A 209 -15.70 2.27 0.89
C ALA A 209 -14.83 3.45 1.37
N TYR A 210 -15.46 4.60 1.69
CA TYR A 210 -14.73 5.77 2.23
C TYR A 210 -14.17 5.50 3.63
N ALA A 211 -14.88 4.73 4.46
CA ALA A 211 -14.35 4.31 5.75
C ALA A 211 -13.05 3.50 5.59
N VAL A 212 -13.04 2.52 4.65
CA VAL A 212 -11.85 1.74 4.34
C VAL A 212 -10.72 2.63 3.83
N ILE A 213 -11.01 3.54 2.92
CA ILE A 213 -10.01 4.49 2.40
C ILE A 213 -9.39 5.33 3.52
N MET A 214 -10.20 5.90 4.41
CA MET A 214 -9.72 6.74 5.52
C MET A 214 -8.82 5.98 6.48
N MET A 215 -9.27 4.80 6.96
CA MET A 215 -8.52 4.03 7.96
C MET A 215 -7.20 3.47 7.40
N VAL A 216 -7.21 2.99 6.15
CA VAL A 216 -6.01 2.42 5.53
C VAL A 216 -5.03 3.54 5.15
N THR A 217 -5.52 4.69 4.66
CA THR A 217 -4.69 5.87 4.43
C THR A 217 -3.98 6.30 5.72
N TRP A 218 -4.72 6.43 6.84
CA TRP A 218 -4.13 6.77 8.13
C TRP A 218 -3.05 5.79 8.57
N GLN A 219 -3.30 4.50 8.39
CA GLN A 219 -2.37 3.44 8.76
C GLN A 219 -1.09 3.45 7.92
N TRP A 220 -1.18 3.72 6.62
CA TRP A 220 -0.06 3.62 5.68
C TRP A 220 0.65 4.94 5.39
N THR A 221 0.07 6.08 5.76
CA THR A 221 0.72 7.39 5.63
C THR A 221 2.09 7.45 6.32
N PRO A 222 2.30 6.90 7.53
CA PRO A 222 3.61 6.89 8.18
C PRO A 222 4.72 6.23 7.35
N PHE A 223 4.40 5.16 6.64
CA PHE A 223 5.35 4.50 5.74
C PHE A 223 5.81 5.45 4.62
N ALA A 224 4.88 6.16 3.99
CA ALA A 224 5.21 7.16 2.98
C ALA A 224 6.04 8.32 3.58
N VAL A 225 5.67 8.81 4.77
CA VAL A 225 6.42 9.85 5.48
C VAL A 225 7.87 9.46 5.70
N LEU A 226 8.15 8.23 6.15
CA LEU A 226 9.50 7.74 6.38
C LEU A 226 10.34 7.75 5.09
N ILE A 227 9.78 7.21 4.01
CA ILE A 227 10.47 7.14 2.71
C ILE A 227 10.73 8.56 2.16
N PHE A 228 9.73 9.44 2.20
CA PHE A 228 9.89 10.80 1.70
C PHE A 228 10.85 11.62 2.56
N MET A 229 10.79 11.48 3.87
CA MET A 229 11.67 12.20 4.78
C MET A 229 13.14 11.79 4.61
N THR A 230 13.44 10.50 4.41
CA THR A 230 14.81 10.05 4.11
C THR A 230 15.32 10.61 2.79
N SER A 231 14.47 10.69 1.79
CA SER A 231 14.83 11.30 0.50
C SER A 231 15.02 12.82 0.60
N LEU A 232 14.15 13.53 1.35
CA LEU A 232 14.31 14.98 1.57
C LEU A 232 15.61 15.32 2.30
N GLN A 233 16.12 14.41 3.14
CA GLN A 233 17.41 14.60 3.83
C GLN A 233 18.63 14.36 2.92
N SER A 234 18.44 13.72 1.78
CA SER A 234 19.48 13.51 0.76
C SER A 234 19.45 14.54 -0.37
N GLU A 235 18.54 15.50 -0.32
CA GLU A 235 18.46 16.58 -1.31
C GLU A 235 19.65 17.53 -1.19
N ASP A 236 20.24 17.91 -2.31
CA ASP A 236 21.43 18.75 -2.34
C ASP A 236 21.09 20.20 -1.93
N GLU A 237 21.62 20.62 -0.79
CA GLU A 237 21.41 21.98 -0.27
C GLU A 237 22.00 23.04 -1.19
N SER A 238 23.09 22.74 -1.92
CA SER A 238 23.71 23.69 -2.85
C SER A 238 22.77 24.10 -4.00
N GLN A 239 21.92 23.16 -4.47
CA GLN A 239 20.93 23.45 -5.50
C GLN A 239 19.82 24.39 -4.97
N LYS A 240 19.42 24.21 -3.71
CA LYS A 240 18.43 25.09 -3.06
C LYS A 240 19.00 26.50 -2.86
N GLU A 241 20.24 26.59 -2.38
CA GLU A 241 20.92 27.87 -2.19
C GLU A 241 21.08 28.61 -3.53
N ALA A 242 21.49 27.93 -4.61
CA ALA A 242 21.58 28.52 -5.93
C ALA A 242 20.21 29.04 -6.41
N ALA A 243 19.14 28.24 -6.25
CA ALA A 243 17.79 28.67 -6.61
C ALA A 243 17.31 29.88 -5.78
N MET A 244 17.71 29.99 -4.50
CA MET A 244 17.41 31.18 -3.69
C MET A 244 18.15 32.40 -4.21
N LEU A 245 19.40 32.27 -4.62
CA LEU A 245 20.19 33.36 -5.22
C LEU A 245 19.58 33.84 -6.54
N ASP A 246 19.00 32.93 -7.32
CA ASP A 246 18.25 33.20 -8.55
C ASP A 246 16.86 33.82 -8.30
N GLY A 247 16.44 34.01 -7.03
CA GLY A 247 15.17 34.61 -6.65
C GLY A 247 13.98 33.65 -6.71
N ALA A 248 14.19 32.32 -6.77
CA ALA A 248 13.11 31.36 -6.78
C ALA A 248 12.34 31.35 -5.47
N SER A 249 11.00 31.50 -5.53
CA SER A 249 10.14 31.40 -4.37
C SER A 249 10.14 29.98 -3.77
N ALA A 250 9.77 29.84 -2.49
CA ALA A 250 9.69 28.53 -1.82
C ALA A 250 8.77 27.55 -2.56
N TRP A 251 7.68 28.04 -3.18
CA TRP A 251 6.78 27.22 -3.99
C TRP A 251 7.44 26.75 -5.29
N SER A 252 8.19 27.63 -5.94
CA SER A 252 8.96 27.29 -7.16
C SER A 252 10.02 26.23 -6.86
N GLN A 253 10.77 26.38 -5.77
CA GLN A 253 11.75 25.38 -5.32
C GLN A 253 11.08 24.04 -5.02
N PHE A 254 9.93 24.04 -4.32
CA PHE A 254 9.18 22.83 -4.01
C PHE A 254 8.76 22.07 -5.28
N ILE A 255 8.15 22.75 -6.25
CA ILE A 255 7.65 22.13 -7.48
C ILE A 255 8.78 21.71 -8.42
N ASN A 256 9.82 22.53 -8.56
CA ASN A 256 10.84 22.32 -9.60
C ASN A 256 12.09 21.57 -9.11
N LEU A 257 12.34 21.52 -7.79
CA LEU A 257 13.48 20.78 -7.22
C LEU A 257 13.00 19.61 -6.37
N THR A 258 12.20 19.87 -5.33
CA THR A 258 11.83 18.86 -4.34
C THR A 258 10.89 17.78 -4.92
N VAL A 259 9.84 18.15 -5.65
CA VAL A 259 8.89 17.16 -6.22
C VAL A 259 9.56 16.26 -7.27
N PRO A 260 10.39 16.75 -8.22
CA PRO A 260 11.15 15.88 -9.11
C PRO A 260 12.15 14.97 -8.40
N HIS A 261 12.83 15.46 -7.35
CA HIS A 261 13.71 14.65 -6.51
C HIS A 261 12.96 13.49 -5.84
N LEU A 262 11.72 13.73 -5.41
CA LEU A 262 10.86 12.74 -4.76
C LEU A 262 10.17 11.76 -5.74
N ALA A 263 10.31 11.93 -7.05
CA ALA A 263 9.63 11.07 -8.03
C ALA A 263 9.96 9.58 -7.85
N ARG A 264 11.25 9.24 -7.59
CA ARG A 264 11.66 7.86 -7.30
C ARG A 264 11.11 7.31 -5.99
N PRO A 265 11.22 8.01 -4.84
CA PRO A 265 10.56 7.62 -3.60
C PRO A 265 9.05 7.45 -3.71
N ILE A 266 8.35 8.35 -4.40
CA ILE A 266 6.90 8.25 -4.65
C ILE A 266 6.60 6.95 -5.40
N ALA A 267 7.35 6.65 -6.45
CA ALA A 267 7.18 5.44 -7.23
C ALA A 267 7.40 4.16 -6.39
N ILE A 268 8.39 4.15 -5.49
CA ILE A 268 8.64 3.03 -4.55
C ILE A 268 7.46 2.86 -3.59
N VAL A 269 6.97 3.95 -2.99
CA VAL A 269 5.80 3.93 -2.09
C VAL A 269 4.57 3.39 -2.80
N VAL A 270 4.26 3.91 -4.00
CA VAL A 270 3.12 3.48 -4.80
C VAL A 270 3.22 1.99 -5.16
N MET A 271 4.40 1.52 -5.57
CA MET A 271 4.63 0.12 -5.92
C MET A 271 4.39 -0.82 -4.73
N ILE A 272 5.03 -0.53 -3.59
CA ILE A 272 4.92 -1.37 -2.39
C ILE A 272 3.47 -1.38 -1.89
N GLN A 273 2.86 -0.22 -1.72
CA GLN A 273 1.50 -0.10 -1.22
C GLN A 273 0.46 -0.73 -2.15
N SER A 274 0.65 -0.67 -3.48
CA SER A 274 -0.25 -1.32 -4.43
C SER A 274 -0.36 -2.83 -4.19
N ILE A 275 0.77 -3.49 -3.90
CA ILE A 275 0.81 -4.94 -3.63
C ILE A 275 0.00 -5.25 -2.36
N PHE A 276 0.21 -4.47 -1.29
CA PHE A 276 -0.50 -4.69 -0.02
C PHE A 276 -1.98 -4.36 -0.11
N HIS A 277 -2.36 -3.26 -0.79
CA HIS A 277 -3.75 -2.82 -0.85
C HIS A 277 -4.61 -3.67 -1.81
N LEU A 278 -4.01 -4.34 -2.78
CA LEU A 278 -4.73 -5.32 -3.60
C LEU A 278 -5.16 -6.56 -2.81
N SER A 279 -4.61 -6.80 -1.62
CA SER A 279 -4.94 -7.91 -0.72
C SER A 279 -5.84 -7.53 0.46
N LEU A 280 -6.42 -6.32 0.49
CA LEU A 280 -7.33 -5.87 1.54
C LEU A 280 -8.55 -6.81 1.65
N TYR A 281 -8.72 -7.44 2.82
CA TYR A 281 -9.84 -8.32 3.13
C TYR A 281 -10.45 -7.99 4.50
N ALA A 282 -9.62 -7.95 5.56
CA ALA A 282 -10.08 -7.82 6.93
C ALA A 282 -10.84 -6.50 7.18
N GLU A 283 -10.37 -5.42 6.59
CA GLU A 283 -11.00 -4.10 6.70
C GLU A 283 -12.40 -4.09 6.09
N ILE A 284 -12.56 -4.74 4.93
CA ILE A 284 -13.84 -4.85 4.23
C ILE A 284 -14.83 -5.71 5.01
N GLU A 285 -14.36 -6.85 5.52
CA GLU A 285 -15.17 -7.75 6.34
C GLU A 285 -15.68 -7.06 7.62
N ILE A 286 -14.81 -6.34 8.33
CA ILE A 286 -15.14 -5.71 9.61
C ILE A 286 -16.03 -4.48 9.42
N VAL A 287 -15.80 -3.67 8.39
CA VAL A 287 -16.57 -2.44 8.17
C VAL A 287 -18.00 -2.73 7.79
N SER A 288 -18.25 -3.59 6.81
CA SER A 288 -19.60 -3.75 6.25
C SER A 288 -19.90 -5.14 5.70
N ARG A 289 -19.00 -6.12 5.89
CA ARG A 289 -19.13 -7.46 5.31
C ARG A 289 -19.36 -7.41 3.79
N GLY A 290 -18.56 -6.57 3.10
CA GLY A 290 -18.65 -6.40 1.66
C GLY A 290 -19.84 -5.56 1.16
N ASN A 291 -20.70 -5.06 2.05
CA ASN A 291 -21.85 -4.25 1.65
C ASN A 291 -21.38 -2.85 1.19
N GLY A 292 -21.43 -2.60 -0.11
CA GLY A 292 -21.00 -1.35 -0.75
C GLY A 292 -19.49 -1.18 -0.95
N ASN A 293 -18.65 -2.06 -0.38
CA ASN A 293 -17.20 -1.99 -0.51
C ASN A 293 -16.54 -3.31 -0.93
N LYS A 294 -17.33 -4.26 -1.45
CA LYS A 294 -16.84 -5.56 -1.94
C LYS A 294 -15.71 -5.37 -2.94
N ASN A 295 -14.56 -5.98 -2.67
CA ASN A 295 -13.40 -6.03 -3.56
C ASN A 295 -13.09 -7.48 -3.98
N LEU A 296 -12.07 -7.68 -4.83
CA LEU A 296 -11.72 -9.02 -5.32
C LEU A 296 -11.32 -10.00 -4.20
N PRO A 297 -10.44 -9.67 -3.23
CA PRO A 297 -10.15 -10.57 -2.12
C PRO A 297 -11.37 -10.96 -1.29
N TYR A 298 -12.28 -10.02 -1.04
CA TYR A 298 -13.52 -10.29 -0.35
C TYR A 298 -14.43 -11.25 -1.13
N LEU A 299 -14.59 -11.02 -2.43
CA LEU A 299 -15.37 -11.89 -3.32
C LEU A 299 -14.79 -13.32 -3.39
N ILE A 300 -13.46 -13.46 -3.39
CA ILE A 300 -12.79 -14.76 -3.29
C ILE A 300 -13.20 -15.45 -1.98
N GLY A 301 -13.12 -14.76 -0.85
CA GLY A 301 -13.54 -15.28 0.46
C GLY A 301 -14.99 -15.71 0.50
N GLU A 302 -15.89 -14.92 -0.08
CA GLU A 302 -17.32 -15.23 -0.19
C GLU A 302 -17.58 -16.49 -1.04
N PHE A 303 -16.91 -16.61 -2.18
CA PHE A 303 -17.02 -17.83 -3.01
C PHE A 303 -16.37 -19.04 -2.35
N THR A 304 -15.30 -18.88 -1.57
CA THR A 304 -14.63 -19.99 -0.90
C THR A 304 -15.55 -20.74 0.04
N SER A 305 -16.49 -20.06 0.69
CA SER A 305 -17.46 -20.70 1.60
C SER A 305 -18.46 -21.61 0.90
N ASN A 306 -18.68 -21.45 -0.40
CA ASN A 306 -19.70 -22.20 -1.15
C ASN A 306 -19.14 -22.90 -2.40
N ASN A 307 -18.32 -22.25 -3.19
CA ASN A 307 -17.86 -22.71 -4.51
C ASN A 307 -16.37 -22.42 -4.70
N ILE A 308 -15.52 -23.36 -4.29
CA ILE A 308 -14.05 -23.23 -4.39
C ILE A 308 -13.60 -23.10 -5.85
N GLY A 309 -14.30 -23.73 -6.81
CA GLY A 309 -13.98 -23.59 -8.23
C GLY A 309 -14.15 -22.14 -8.72
N ALA A 310 -15.23 -21.46 -8.32
CA ALA A 310 -15.44 -20.04 -8.63
C ALA A 310 -14.47 -19.13 -7.88
N ALA A 311 -14.21 -19.42 -6.57
CA ALA A 311 -13.21 -18.70 -5.79
C ALA A 311 -11.83 -18.76 -6.46
N SER A 312 -11.41 -19.96 -6.90
CA SER A 312 -10.13 -20.16 -7.57
C SER A 312 -10.07 -19.44 -8.92
N ALA A 313 -11.13 -19.46 -9.73
CA ALA A 313 -11.20 -18.70 -10.98
C ALA A 313 -11.12 -17.18 -10.72
N THR A 314 -11.79 -16.67 -9.68
CA THR A 314 -11.69 -15.26 -9.27
C THR A 314 -10.28 -14.92 -8.79
N GLY A 315 -9.62 -15.84 -8.07
CA GLY A 315 -8.21 -15.71 -7.66
C GLY A 315 -7.26 -15.59 -8.85
N ILE A 316 -7.46 -16.37 -9.92
CA ILE A 316 -6.66 -16.23 -11.16
C ILE A 316 -6.88 -14.85 -11.79
N PHE A 317 -8.12 -14.34 -11.87
CA PHE A 317 -8.36 -12.98 -12.34
C PHE A 317 -7.69 -11.91 -11.46
N ALA A 318 -7.70 -12.10 -10.13
CA ALA A 318 -7.02 -11.18 -9.22
C ALA A 318 -5.50 -11.17 -9.45
N VAL A 319 -4.88 -12.33 -9.66
CA VAL A 319 -3.45 -12.44 -10.01
C VAL A 319 -3.15 -11.74 -11.34
N ILE A 320 -3.98 -11.93 -12.36
CA ILE A 320 -3.82 -11.24 -13.66
C ILE A 320 -3.90 -9.73 -13.48
N LEU A 321 -4.91 -9.23 -12.75
CA LEU A 321 -5.07 -7.80 -12.47
C LEU A 321 -3.87 -7.23 -11.72
N ALA A 322 -3.40 -7.92 -10.68
CA ALA A 322 -2.22 -7.51 -9.91
C ALA A 322 -0.96 -7.43 -10.79
N ASN A 323 -0.75 -8.40 -11.68
CA ASN A 323 0.38 -8.39 -12.61
C ASN A 323 0.27 -7.25 -13.63
N ILE A 324 -0.92 -6.95 -14.16
CA ILE A 324 -1.13 -5.81 -15.07
C ILE A 324 -0.75 -4.50 -14.36
N ILE A 325 -1.23 -4.30 -13.15
CA ILE A 325 -0.91 -3.12 -12.33
C ILE A 325 0.60 -3.05 -12.05
N ALA A 326 1.21 -4.15 -11.64
CA ALA A 326 2.65 -4.22 -11.34
C ALA A 326 3.51 -3.88 -12.58
N ILE A 327 3.18 -4.45 -13.74
CA ILE A 327 3.90 -4.17 -15.01
C ILE A 327 3.74 -2.69 -15.42
N PHE A 328 2.54 -2.13 -15.27
CA PHE A 328 2.28 -0.72 -15.55
C PHE A 328 3.13 0.18 -14.64
N LEU A 329 3.14 -0.08 -13.33
CA LEU A 329 3.93 0.68 -12.36
C LEU A 329 5.43 0.54 -12.61
N LEU A 330 5.92 -0.68 -12.87
CA LEU A 330 7.33 -0.92 -13.20
C LEU A 330 7.78 -0.16 -14.45
N ARG A 331 6.93 -0.04 -15.47
CA ARG A 331 7.24 0.75 -16.67
C ARG A 331 7.28 2.25 -16.39
N MET A 332 6.40 2.75 -15.52
CA MET A 332 6.44 4.16 -15.10
C MET A 332 7.73 4.47 -14.33
N VAL A 333 8.07 3.63 -13.36
CA VAL A 333 9.28 3.78 -12.53
C VAL A 333 10.54 3.58 -13.36
N GLY A 334 10.57 2.57 -14.23
CA GLY A 334 11.73 2.27 -15.06
C GLY A 334 12.13 3.45 -15.97
N LYS A 335 11.18 4.20 -16.51
CA LYS A 335 11.48 5.43 -17.25
C LYS A 335 12.10 6.52 -16.35
N SER A 336 11.64 6.65 -15.11
CA SER A 336 12.17 7.60 -14.14
C SER A 336 13.55 7.20 -13.57
N LEU A 337 13.90 5.90 -13.65
CA LEU A 337 15.21 5.40 -13.19
C LEU A 337 16.31 5.49 -14.25
N MET A 338 15.94 5.57 -15.55
CA MET A 338 16.86 5.61 -16.67
C MET A 338 17.20 7.03 -17.15
N ASN A 339 16.46 8.03 -16.71
CA ASN A 339 16.73 9.46 -16.89
C ASN A 339 17.27 10.06 -15.59
#